data_93c8c32f822a7c0a4719a42270067339
#
_entry.id   93c8c32f822a7c0a4719a42270067339
#
_cell.length_a   1.000
_cell.length_b   1.000
_cell.length_c   1.000
_cell.angle_alpha   90.00
_cell.angle_beta   90.00
_cell.angle_gamma   90.00
#
_symmetry.space_group_name_H-M   'P 1'
#
loop_
_entity.id
_entity.type
_entity.pdbx_description
1 polymer ?
#
loop_
_entity_poly.entity_id
_entity_poly.type
_entity_poly.pdbx_seq_one_letter_code
_entity_poly.pdbx_strand_id
1 'polypeptide(L)'
;MEVTSYPSEKRMNTNINNLLYMNDENKIIIYQVFTRLFGNNNNHCVYNGDIATNGCGKMADFTLKALGEIKKLGTTHIWYTGIIEHATQTDYRRYNISPDHPAVVKGKAGSPYAIKDYYDVDPDLANDVQERMKEFENLVHRTHRTGLKVIIDFVPNHVARQYHSDAQPDGTTELGANDDPSQSFSPYNNFYYIPQAELRAQFDMKDGAAEPYREFPAKATGNNRFDATPNITDWYETVKLNYGVDYQNGGTCHFSPTPDTWIKMLDILLFWASKNIDGFRCDMAEMVPVEFWEWAIPQVKEVYPEILFIAEVYNPSEYRLSLIHI
;
A
#
# COMPACT_ATOMS: atom_id res chain seq x y z
N MET A 1 57.50 5.05 -39.69
CA MET A 1 56.55 6.03 -39.08
C MET A 1 55.16 5.72 -39.66
N GLU A 2 54.42 4.91 -38.93
CA GLU A 2 53.04 4.58 -39.28
C GLU A 2 52.12 5.57 -38.59
N VAL A 3 51.29 6.23 -39.40
CA VAL A 3 50.26 7.15 -38.93
C VAL A 3 49.00 6.33 -38.66
N THR A 4 48.67 6.15 -37.40
CA THR A 4 47.40 5.52 -36.99
C THR A 4 46.24 6.50 -37.20
N SER A 5 45.34 6.13 -38.12
CA SER A 5 44.10 6.85 -38.41
C SER A 5 43.09 6.64 -37.30
N TYR A 6 42.53 7.74 -36.77
CA TYR A 6 41.39 7.75 -35.83
C TYR A 6 40.10 7.26 -36.53
N PRO A 7 39.22 6.51 -35.87
CA PRO A 7 37.93 6.11 -36.43
C PRO A 7 36.97 7.30 -36.53
N SER A 8 36.32 7.40 -37.69
CA SER A 8 35.50 8.50 -38.16
C SER A 8 34.29 8.81 -37.25
N GLU A 9 34.01 10.10 -37.09
CA GLU A 9 32.87 10.71 -36.39
C GLU A 9 31.47 10.21 -36.81
N LYS A 10 31.35 9.39 -37.85
CA LYS A 10 30.07 8.84 -38.31
C LYS A 10 29.44 7.77 -37.39
N ARG A 11 30.21 7.14 -36.50
CA ARG A 11 29.66 6.13 -35.54
C ARG A 11 29.10 6.73 -34.24
N MET A 12 29.48 7.97 -33.90
CA MET A 12 28.94 8.64 -32.72
C MET A 12 27.55 9.26 -32.94
N ASN A 13 27.28 9.74 -34.19
CA ASN A 13 25.99 10.36 -34.49
C ASN A 13 24.81 9.38 -34.61
N THR A 14 25.07 8.11 -34.87
CA THR A 14 23.99 7.10 -35.01
C THR A 14 23.45 6.67 -33.64
N ASN A 15 24.28 6.72 -32.60
CA ASN A 15 23.84 6.38 -31.23
C ASN A 15 23.09 7.54 -30.52
N ILE A 16 23.44 8.78 -30.84
CA ILE A 16 22.76 9.95 -30.24
C ILE A 16 21.36 10.13 -30.83
N ASN A 17 21.17 9.86 -32.12
CA ASN A 17 19.85 9.91 -32.74
C ASN A 17 18.93 8.76 -32.27
N ASN A 18 19.45 7.57 -31.93
CA ASN A 18 18.64 6.50 -31.34
C ASN A 18 18.28 6.74 -29.87
N LEU A 19 19.00 7.60 -29.18
CA LEU A 19 18.65 8.04 -27.81
C LEU A 19 17.60 9.18 -27.81
N LEU A 20 17.46 9.92 -28.93
CA LEU A 20 16.47 11.00 -29.06
C LEU A 20 15.12 10.55 -29.62
N TYR A 21 15.03 9.33 -30.16
CA TYR A 21 13.77 8.68 -30.55
C TYR A 21 13.46 7.53 -29.57
N MET A 22 13.39 7.81 -28.26
CA MET A 22 12.56 7.01 -27.40
C MET A 22 11.13 7.29 -27.86
N ASN A 23 10.53 6.32 -28.55
CA ASN A 23 9.15 6.38 -28.99
C ASN A 23 8.28 6.86 -27.82
N ASP A 24 7.44 7.88 -28.07
CA ASP A 24 6.43 8.36 -27.12
C ASP A 24 5.49 7.22 -26.63
N GLU A 25 5.51 6.10 -27.32
CA GLU A 25 4.71 4.89 -26.98
C GLU A 25 5.12 4.21 -25.67
N ASN A 26 6.33 4.46 -25.14
CA ASN A 26 6.83 3.86 -23.89
C ASN A 26 6.82 4.82 -22.69
N LYS A 27 6.33 6.05 -22.88
CA LYS A 27 6.30 7.02 -21.79
C LYS A 27 5.15 6.73 -20.83
N ILE A 28 5.49 6.54 -19.56
CA ILE A 28 4.51 6.38 -18.47
C ILE A 28 4.18 7.77 -17.92
N ILE A 29 2.90 8.18 -18.02
CA ILE A 29 2.37 9.42 -17.45
C ILE A 29 1.27 9.03 -16.47
N ILE A 30 1.52 9.24 -15.18
CA ILE A 30 0.64 8.83 -14.10
C ILE A 30 -0.18 10.03 -13.61
N TYR A 31 -1.49 9.84 -13.54
CA TYR A 31 -2.41 10.74 -12.86
C TYR A 31 -2.79 10.11 -11.50
N GLN A 32 -2.22 10.63 -10.43
CA GLN A 32 -2.61 10.21 -9.08
C GLN A 32 -3.93 10.85 -8.69
N VAL A 33 -4.82 10.09 -8.10
CA VAL A 33 -6.09 10.57 -7.58
C VAL A 33 -6.40 9.95 -6.23
N PHE A 34 -6.70 10.79 -5.25
CA PHE A 34 -7.22 10.30 -3.98
C PHE A 34 -8.69 9.96 -4.15
N THR A 35 -9.00 8.66 -4.21
CA THR A 35 -10.29 8.14 -4.65
C THR A 35 -11.46 8.72 -3.87
N ARG A 36 -11.34 8.82 -2.53
CA ARG A 36 -12.40 9.37 -1.68
C ARG A 36 -12.70 10.86 -1.87
N LEU A 37 -11.80 11.62 -2.52
CA LEU A 37 -12.03 13.05 -2.79
C LEU A 37 -12.59 13.29 -4.19
N PHE A 38 -12.31 12.40 -5.15
CA PHE A 38 -12.78 12.54 -6.51
C PHE A 38 -14.30 12.35 -6.58
N GLY A 39 -14.99 13.30 -7.18
CA GLY A 39 -16.45 13.25 -7.30
C GLY A 39 -17.21 13.68 -6.02
N ASN A 40 -16.54 13.88 -4.90
CA ASN A 40 -17.19 14.41 -3.71
C ASN A 40 -17.60 15.88 -3.93
N ASN A 41 -18.88 16.10 -4.10
CA ASN A 41 -19.47 17.43 -4.33
C ASN A 41 -19.97 18.10 -3.04
N ASN A 42 -19.65 17.54 -1.87
CA ASN A 42 -20.05 18.13 -0.60
C ASN A 42 -19.18 19.36 -0.29
N ASN A 43 -19.83 20.53 -0.13
CA ASN A 43 -19.15 21.79 0.17
C ASN A 43 -18.95 22.03 1.69
N HIS A 44 -19.50 21.17 2.53
CA HIS A 44 -19.37 21.27 3.98
C HIS A 44 -18.20 20.40 4.47
N CYS A 45 -17.02 21.01 4.54
CA CYS A 45 -15.86 20.35 5.12
C CYS A 45 -15.73 20.75 6.60
N VAL A 46 -16.06 19.83 7.48
CA VAL A 46 -15.92 20.01 8.94
C VAL A 46 -14.67 19.23 9.39
N TYR A 47 -13.82 19.88 10.19
CA TYR A 47 -12.67 19.21 10.77
C TYR A 47 -13.12 17.95 11.54
N ASN A 48 -12.48 16.82 11.24
CA ASN A 48 -12.84 15.52 11.79
C ASN A 48 -14.33 15.14 11.63
N GLY A 49 -14.97 15.59 10.55
CA GLY A 49 -16.34 15.22 10.20
C GLY A 49 -16.46 13.77 9.74
N ASP A 50 -17.62 13.16 10.00
CA ASP A 50 -17.94 11.82 9.49
C ASP A 50 -18.31 11.85 8.00
N ILE A 51 -18.48 10.66 7.43
CA ILE A 51 -18.85 10.52 6.01
C ILE A 51 -20.20 11.16 5.68
N ALA A 52 -21.14 11.16 6.62
CA ALA A 52 -22.46 11.80 6.42
C ALA A 52 -22.33 13.33 6.33
N THR A 53 -21.39 13.91 7.07
CA THR A 53 -21.14 15.36 7.12
C THR A 53 -20.24 15.81 5.97
N ASN A 54 -19.11 15.15 5.76
CA ASN A 54 -18.08 15.57 4.81
C ASN A 54 -18.25 14.97 3.42
N GLY A 55 -19.04 13.90 3.31
CA GLY A 55 -19.17 13.14 2.06
C GLY A 55 -17.94 12.26 1.78
N CYS A 56 -18.05 11.52 0.70
CA CYS A 56 -16.97 10.69 0.14
C CYS A 56 -17.22 10.49 -1.34
N GLY A 57 -16.19 10.66 -2.18
CA GLY A 57 -16.23 10.26 -3.57
C GLY A 57 -16.37 8.74 -3.70
N LYS A 58 -16.91 8.29 -4.81
CA LYS A 58 -17.22 6.89 -5.08
C LYS A 58 -16.47 6.39 -6.31
N MET A 59 -16.19 5.10 -6.34
CA MET A 59 -15.64 4.45 -7.55
C MET A 59 -16.50 4.69 -8.79
N ALA A 60 -17.80 4.86 -8.61
CA ALA A 60 -18.74 5.17 -9.69
C ALA A 60 -18.59 6.59 -10.26
N ASP A 61 -17.98 7.54 -9.53
CA ASP A 61 -17.75 8.91 -10.00
C ASP A 61 -16.72 8.98 -11.14
N PHE A 62 -15.85 7.97 -11.26
CA PHE A 62 -14.94 7.78 -12.38
C PHE A 62 -15.72 7.31 -13.62
N THR A 63 -16.57 8.17 -14.14
CA THR A 63 -17.35 7.90 -15.37
C THR A 63 -16.44 7.83 -16.60
N LEU A 64 -16.91 7.22 -17.69
CA LEU A 64 -16.19 7.23 -18.97
C LEU A 64 -15.87 8.66 -19.44
N LYS A 65 -16.73 9.63 -19.13
CA LYS A 65 -16.48 11.05 -19.45
C LYS A 65 -15.31 11.58 -18.64
N ALA A 66 -15.32 11.39 -17.32
CA ALA A 66 -14.25 11.86 -16.43
C ALA A 66 -12.90 11.23 -16.80
N LEU A 67 -12.87 9.91 -17.00
CA LEU A 67 -11.68 9.17 -17.44
C LEU A 67 -11.18 9.65 -18.81
N GLY A 68 -12.11 9.94 -19.74
CA GLY A 68 -11.78 10.50 -21.05
C GLY A 68 -11.13 11.89 -20.96
N GLU A 69 -11.56 12.75 -20.03
CA GLU A 69 -10.92 14.06 -19.80
C GLU A 69 -9.51 13.90 -19.22
N ILE A 70 -9.32 12.97 -18.28
CA ILE A 70 -7.99 12.64 -17.74
C ILE A 70 -7.08 12.11 -18.87
N LYS A 71 -7.60 11.25 -19.76
CA LYS A 71 -6.84 10.74 -20.91
C LYS A 71 -6.35 11.84 -21.84
N LYS A 72 -7.14 12.90 -22.06
CA LYS A 72 -6.77 14.06 -22.90
C LYS A 72 -5.55 14.84 -22.38
N LEU A 73 -5.20 14.70 -21.09
CA LEU A 73 -3.98 15.27 -20.50
C LEU A 73 -2.71 14.54 -20.94
N GLY A 74 -2.81 13.48 -21.75
CA GLY A 74 -1.70 12.63 -22.12
C GLY A 74 -1.44 11.51 -21.10
N THR A 75 -2.31 11.34 -20.12
CA THR A 75 -2.21 10.30 -19.08
C THR A 75 -2.25 8.91 -19.70
N THR A 76 -1.39 8.03 -19.21
CA THR A 76 -1.36 6.61 -19.57
C THR A 76 -1.88 5.71 -18.45
N HIS A 77 -1.64 6.08 -17.20
CA HIS A 77 -2.01 5.33 -16.01
C HIS A 77 -2.75 6.22 -15.00
N ILE A 78 -3.75 5.67 -14.33
CA ILE A 78 -4.35 6.29 -13.15
C ILE A 78 -3.88 5.51 -11.93
N TRP A 79 -3.33 6.21 -10.96
CA TRP A 79 -3.05 5.68 -9.64
C TRP A 79 -4.20 6.07 -8.71
N TYR A 80 -5.04 5.08 -8.39
CA TYR A 80 -6.15 5.20 -7.45
C TYR A 80 -5.64 5.00 -6.02
N THR A 81 -5.43 6.09 -5.29
CA THR A 81 -4.99 6.03 -3.89
C THR A 81 -6.15 5.66 -2.97
N GLY A 82 -5.91 4.71 -2.06
CA GLY A 82 -6.83 4.34 -0.99
C GLY A 82 -7.93 3.35 -1.41
N ILE A 83 -7.65 2.42 -2.32
CA ILE A 83 -8.59 1.38 -2.77
C ILE A 83 -8.73 0.27 -1.73
N ILE A 84 -7.62 -0.24 -1.21
CA ILE A 84 -7.62 -1.37 -0.25
C ILE A 84 -8.24 -0.90 1.06
N GLU A 85 -9.03 -1.77 1.70
CA GLU A 85 -9.70 -1.45 2.96
C GLU A 85 -8.70 -1.01 4.03
N HIS A 86 -8.93 0.16 4.59
CA HIS A 86 -8.15 0.74 5.68
C HIS A 86 -9.02 1.02 6.90
N ALA A 87 -8.40 1.17 8.06
CA ALA A 87 -9.09 1.45 9.30
C ALA A 87 -9.90 2.75 9.21
N THR A 88 -11.17 2.71 9.60
CA THR A 88 -12.12 3.84 9.59
C THR A 88 -13.00 3.82 10.83
N GLN A 89 -13.53 4.99 11.22
CA GLN A 89 -14.55 5.08 12.26
C GLN A 89 -15.98 4.95 11.72
N THR A 90 -16.16 4.74 10.42
CA THR A 90 -17.48 4.45 9.84
C THR A 90 -17.94 3.05 10.27
N ASP A 91 -19.19 2.91 10.69
CA ASP A 91 -19.73 1.64 11.18
C ASP A 91 -20.26 0.78 10.03
N TYR A 92 -19.55 -0.30 9.74
CA TYR A 92 -19.90 -1.28 8.72
C TYR A 92 -20.29 -2.67 9.28
N ARG A 93 -20.54 -2.79 10.59
CA ARG A 93 -20.90 -4.07 11.24
C ARG A 93 -22.07 -4.79 10.59
N ARG A 94 -23.03 -4.05 10.02
CA ARG A 94 -24.16 -4.63 9.25
C ARG A 94 -23.73 -5.40 8.00
N TYR A 95 -22.49 -5.22 7.56
CA TYR A 95 -21.89 -5.92 6.42
C TYR A 95 -20.81 -6.92 6.86
N ASN A 96 -20.78 -7.28 8.14
CA ASN A 96 -19.81 -8.16 8.79
C ASN A 96 -18.37 -7.61 8.80
N ILE A 97 -18.20 -6.30 8.60
CA ILE A 97 -16.90 -5.64 8.74
C ILE A 97 -16.75 -5.22 10.21
N SER A 98 -15.68 -5.69 10.85
CA SER A 98 -15.38 -5.38 12.24
C SER A 98 -15.10 -3.88 12.42
N PRO A 99 -15.56 -3.24 13.52
CA PRO A 99 -15.31 -1.83 13.76
C PRO A 99 -13.87 -1.61 14.27
N ASP A 100 -13.29 -0.47 13.90
CA ASP A 100 -12.03 -0.01 14.45
C ASP A 100 -12.24 0.89 15.67
N HIS A 101 -11.31 0.78 16.64
CA HIS A 101 -11.36 1.63 17.82
C HIS A 101 -10.89 3.06 17.46
N PRO A 102 -11.69 4.12 17.77
CA PRO A 102 -11.37 5.48 17.37
C PRO A 102 -9.98 5.97 17.78
N ALA A 103 -9.47 5.50 18.91
CA ALA A 103 -8.16 5.89 19.44
C ALA A 103 -6.96 5.47 18.55
N VAL A 104 -7.16 4.52 17.64
CA VAL A 104 -6.13 4.00 16.72
C VAL A 104 -6.49 4.20 15.25
N VAL A 105 -7.35 5.18 14.99
CA VAL A 105 -7.73 5.63 13.64
C VAL A 105 -7.47 7.13 13.55
N LYS A 106 -6.62 7.58 12.63
CA LYS A 106 -6.35 9.01 12.42
C LYS A 106 -7.51 9.70 11.71
N GLY A 107 -8.25 10.51 12.45
CA GLY A 107 -9.49 11.12 11.99
C GLY A 107 -10.60 10.07 11.78
N LYS A 108 -11.82 10.49 11.42
CA LYS A 108 -12.93 9.55 11.25
C LYS A 108 -12.82 8.72 9.97
N ALA A 109 -12.22 9.28 8.94
CA ALA A 109 -12.03 8.61 7.66
C ALA A 109 -10.85 7.62 7.66
N GLY A 110 -9.93 7.72 8.63
CA GLY A 110 -8.71 6.93 8.69
C GLY A 110 -7.64 7.39 7.70
N SER A 111 -6.53 6.65 7.72
CA SER A 111 -5.44 6.81 6.75
C SER A 111 -5.54 5.72 5.68
N PRO A 112 -5.44 6.06 4.39
CA PRO A 112 -5.45 5.07 3.31
C PRO A 112 -4.26 4.11 3.35
N TYR A 113 -3.29 4.38 4.19
CA TYR A 113 -2.10 3.54 4.40
C TYR A 113 -2.17 2.70 5.69
N ALA A 114 -3.19 2.85 6.53
CA ALA A 114 -3.44 1.97 7.67
C ALA A 114 -4.36 0.81 7.23
N ILE A 115 -3.81 -0.11 6.44
CA ILE A 115 -4.56 -1.23 5.84
C ILE A 115 -5.15 -2.12 6.95
N LYS A 116 -6.45 -2.33 6.90
CA LYS A 116 -7.19 -3.19 7.82
C LYS A 116 -7.44 -4.57 7.25
N ASP A 117 -7.76 -4.66 5.97
CA ASP A 117 -7.93 -5.91 5.24
C ASP A 117 -7.28 -5.81 3.86
N TYR A 118 -6.26 -6.64 3.61
CA TYR A 118 -5.60 -6.66 2.31
C TYR A 118 -6.43 -7.31 1.20
N TYR A 119 -7.47 -8.04 1.53
CA TYR A 119 -8.27 -8.78 0.54
C TYR A 119 -9.59 -8.08 0.19
N ASP A 120 -9.79 -6.87 0.71
CA ASP A 120 -11.02 -6.12 0.49
C ASP A 120 -10.80 -4.68 0.03
N VAL A 121 -11.88 -4.10 -0.47
CA VAL A 121 -11.97 -2.71 -0.94
C VAL A 121 -12.55 -1.83 0.16
N ASP A 122 -12.00 -0.62 0.32
CA ASP A 122 -12.55 0.38 1.26
C ASP A 122 -14.06 0.59 1.04
N PRO A 123 -14.89 0.22 2.03
CA PRO A 123 -16.34 0.30 1.92
C PRO A 123 -16.87 1.74 1.76
N ASP A 124 -16.11 2.76 2.21
CA ASP A 124 -16.46 4.16 2.02
C ASP A 124 -16.54 4.53 0.52
N LEU A 125 -15.83 3.81 -0.36
CA LEU A 125 -15.74 4.10 -1.79
C LEU A 125 -16.86 3.47 -2.64
N ALA A 126 -17.62 2.52 -2.07
CA ALA A 126 -18.70 1.84 -2.78
C ALA A 126 -20.04 2.54 -2.60
N ASN A 127 -20.91 2.45 -3.62
CA ASN A 127 -22.33 2.81 -3.49
C ASN A 127 -23.10 1.70 -2.78
N ASP A 128 -22.79 0.44 -3.11
CA ASP A 128 -23.27 -0.74 -2.40
C ASP A 128 -22.09 -1.45 -1.75
N VAL A 129 -22.03 -1.39 -0.41
CA VAL A 129 -20.93 -1.97 0.37
C VAL A 129 -20.80 -3.47 0.15
N GLN A 130 -21.90 -4.21 -0.09
CA GLN A 130 -21.84 -5.65 -0.37
C GLN A 130 -21.20 -5.96 -1.72
N GLU A 131 -21.34 -5.04 -2.68
CA GLU A 131 -20.79 -5.18 -4.03
C GLU A 131 -19.46 -4.44 -4.24
N ARG A 132 -18.79 -3.99 -3.16
CA ARG A 132 -17.60 -3.11 -3.23
C ARG A 132 -16.48 -3.67 -4.10
N MET A 133 -16.18 -4.96 -4.01
CA MET A 133 -15.19 -5.60 -4.88
C MET A 133 -15.64 -5.59 -6.34
N LYS A 134 -16.92 -5.82 -6.59
CA LYS A 134 -17.50 -5.76 -7.95
C LYS A 134 -17.50 -4.34 -8.51
N GLU A 135 -17.75 -3.36 -7.67
CA GLU A 135 -17.64 -1.95 -8.08
C GLU A 135 -16.19 -1.58 -8.45
N PHE A 136 -15.21 -2.12 -7.73
CA PHE A 136 -13.80 -1.96 -8.08
C PHE A 136 -13.46 -2.64 -9.42
N GLU A 137 -13.83 -3.90 -9.63
CA GLU A 137 -13.63 -4.58 -10.91
C GLU A 137 -14.27 -3.81 -12.08
N ASN A 138 -15.44 -3.23 -11.85
CA ASN A 138 -16.11 -2.34 -12.81
C ASN A 138 -15.33 -1.04 -13.04
N LEU A 139 -14.66 -0.47 -12.02
CA LEU A 139 -13.79 0.69 -12.17
C LEU A 139 -12.59 0.34 -13.04
N VAL A 140 -11.91 -0.78 -12.79
CA VAL A 140 -10.80 -1.26 -13.61
C VAL A 140 -11.23 -1.41 -15.07
N HIS A 141 -12.35 -2.10 -15.31
CA HIS A 141 -12.88 -2.29 -16.66
C HIS A 141 -13.22 -0.95 -17.36
N ARG A 142 -13.84 0.02 -16.65
CA ARG A 142 -14.12 1.35 -17.23
C ARG A 142 -12.86 2.10 -17.59
N THR A 143 -11.83 2.01 -16.73
CA THR A 143 -10.53 2.65 -16.96
C THR A 143 -9.87 2.08 -18.21
N HIS A 144 -9.81 0.77 -18.35
CA HIS A 144 -9.28 0.10 -19.54
C HIS A 144 -10.03 0.47 -20.82
N ARG A 145 -11.35 0.57 -20.76
CA ARG A 145 -12.17 1.00 -21.92
C ARG A 145 -11.82 2.39 -22.44
N THR A 146 -11.21 3.26 -21.64
CA THR A 146 -10.72 4.57 -22.07
C THR A 146 -9.27 4.53 -22.57
N GLY A 147 -8.63 3.36 -22.58
CA GLY A 147 -7.22 3.18 -22.93
C GLY A 147 -6.26 3.70 -21.85
N LEU A 148 -6.72 3.77 -20.60
CA LEU A 148 -5.92 4.05 -19.41
C LEU A 148 -5.62 2.74 -18.69
N LYS A 149 -4.51 2.71 -17.96
CA LYS A 149 -4.08 1.60 -17.10
C LYS A 149 -4.32 1.94 -15.62
N VAL A 150 -4.41 0.92 -14.78
CA VAL A 150 -4.77 1.02 -13.35
C VAL A 150 -3.58 0.70 -12.47
N ILE A 151 -3.24 1.62 -11.56
CA ILE A 151 -2.28 1.41 -10.48
C ILE A 151 -3.02 1.58 -9.16
N ILE A 152 -2.75 0.70 -8.19
CA ILE A 152 -3.21 0.84 -6.81
C ILE A 152 -2.03 0.86 -5.84
N ASP A 153 -2.24 1.33 -4.61
CA ASP A 153 -1.24 1.22 -3.56
C ASP A 153 -1.11 -0.23 -3.07
N PHE A 154 0.12 -0.66 -2.85
CA PHE A 154 0.47 -1.80 -2.02
C PHE A 154 1.28 -1.28 -0.84
N VAL A 155 0.83 -1.53 0.39
CA VAL A 155 1.43 -0.99 1.62
C VAL A 155 2.15 -2.12 2.38
N PRO A 156 3.42 -2.43 2.06
CA PRO A 156 4.07 -3.62 2.59
C PRO A 156 4.72 -3.42 3.97
N ASN A 157 5.00 -2.17 4.37
CA ASN A 157 5.78 -1.90 5.57
C ASN A 157 5.00 -2.07 6.88
N HIS A 158 3.69 -1.80 6.85
CA HIS A 158 2.86 -1.75 8.05
C HIS A 158 1.38 -2.00 7.71
N VAL A 159 0.59 -2.27 8.74
CA VAL A 159 -0.88 -2.42 8.66
C VAL A 159 -1.54 -1.62 9.77
N ALA A 160 -2.87 -1.49 9.74
CA ALA A 160 -3.63 -0.93 10.86
C ALA A 160 -3.34 -1.69 12.15
N ARG A 161 -3.39 -1.00 13.29
CA ARG A 161 -3.13 -1.62 14.59
C ARG A 161 -4.11 -2.74 14.93
N GLN A 162 -5.35 -2.61 14.47
CA GLN A 162 -6.40 -3.62 14.56
C GLN A 162 -6.61 -4.35 13.23
N TYR A 163 -5.50 -4.70 12.54
CA TYR A 163 -5.58 -5.50 11.32
C TYR A 163 -6.43 -6.75 11.55
N HIS A 164 -7.40 -6.94 10.70
CA HIS A 164 -8.27 -8.12 10.66
C HIS A 164 -8.91 -8.22 9.29
N SER A 165 -8.83 -9.39 8.66
CA SER A 165 -9.41 -9.63 7.35
C SER A 165 -10.76 -10.33 7.47
N ASP A 166 -11.83 -9.61 7.08
CA ASP A 166 -13.18 -10.14 6.98
C ASP A 166 -13.44 -10.81 5.61
N ALA A 167 -12.57 -10.55 4.62
CA ALA A 167 -12.69 -11.05 3.24
C ALA A 167 -11.56 -12.01 2.82
N GLN A 168 -10.83 -12.54 3.78
CA GLN A 168 -9.71 -13.44 3.53
C GLN A 168 -10.13 -14.67 2.71
N PRO A 169 -9.40 -15.00 1.62
CA PRO A 169 -9.68 -16.20 0.84
C PRO A 169 -9.55 -17.49 1.66
N ASP A 170 -10.38 -18.49 1.36
CA ASP A 170 -10.30 -19.80 1.97
C ASP A 170 -8.91 -20.42 1.84
N GLY A 171 -8.41 -20.96 2.96
CA GLY A 171 -7.10 -21.61 3.02
C GLY A 171 -5.91 -20.68 3.25
N THR A 172 -6.11 -19.35 3.30
CA THR A 172 -5.08 -18.41 3.71
C THR A 172 -5.04 -18.27 5.24
N THR A 173 -3.91 -17.79 5.79
CA THR A 173 -3.76 -17.56 7.23
C THR A 173 -3.52 -16.06 7.46
N GLU A 174 -4.29 -15.47 8.35
CA GLU A 174 -4.21 -14.06 8.67
C GLU A 174 -2.83 -13.65 9.22
N LEU A 175 -2.41 -12.41 8.97
CA LEU A 175 -1.21 -11.83 9.57
C LEU A 175 -1.31 -11.85 11.10
N GLY A 176 -0.28 -12.38 11.75
CA GLY A 176 -0.21 -12.48 13.21
C GLY A 176 -0.91 -13.70 13.82
N ALA A 177 -1.67 -14.48 13.05
CA ALA A 177 -2.45 -15.61 13.60
C ALA A 177 -1.57 -16.70 14.27
N ASN A 178 -0.33 -16.86 13.81
CA ASN A 178 0.61 -17.85 14.31
C ASN A 178 1.77 -17.23 15.10
N ASP A 179 1.71 -15.93 15.41
CA ASP A 179 2.78 -15.22 16.08
C ASP A 179 2.92 -15.67 17.54
N ASP A 180 4.16 -15.70 18.03
CA ASP A 180 4.46 -15.82 19.47
C ASP A 180 4.71 -14.42 20.06
N PRO A 181 3.70 -13.82 20.74
CA PRO A 181 3.80 -12.47 21.27
C PRO A 181 4.68 -12.37 22.52
N SER A 182 5.21 -13.48 23.03
CA SER A 182 6.18 -13.50 24.13
C SER A 182 7.59 -13.11 23.70
N GLN A 183 7.86 -13.07 22.38
CA GLN A 183 9.15 -12.74 21.78
C GLN A 183 9.09 -11.36 21.12
N SER A 184 10.07 -10.50 21.42
CA SER A 184 10.18 -9.18 20.79
C SER A 184 10.49 -9.28 19.29
N PHE A 185 11.28 -10.30 18.92
CA PHE A 185 11.56 -10.69 17.54
C PHE A 185 11.52 -12.22 17.42
N SER A 186 10.94 -12.70 16.36
CA SER A 186 11.06 -14.04 15.84
C SER A 186 10.94 -13.99 14.32
N PRO A 187 11.80 -14.66 13.54
CA PRO A 187 11.68 -14.67 12.08
C PRO A 187 10.37 -15.32 11.57
N TYR A 188 9.64 -15.99 12.46
CA TYR A 188 8.36 -16.64 12.16
C TYR A 188 7.14 -15.77 12.49
N ASN A 189 7.33 -14.66 13.26
CA ASN A 189 6.28 -13.72 13.57
C ASN A 189 6.06 -12.73 12.40
N ASN A 190 4.81 -12.33 12.20
CA ASN A 190 4.48 -11.28 11.24
C ASN A 190 4.66 -9.88 11.85
N PHE A 191 4.65 -9.75 13.17
CA PHE A 191 4.80 -8.48 13.88
C PHE A 191 5.98 -8.51 14.85
N TYR A 192 6.45 -7.29 15.23
CA TYR A 192 7.37 -7.10 16.35
C TYR A 192 6.57 -6.77 17.60
N TYR A 193 6.79 -7.52 18.67
CA TYR A 193 6.11 -7.33 19.92
C TYR A 193 7.00 -6.62 20.96
N ILE A 194 6.37 -5.99 21.94
CA ILE A 194 7.01 -5.48 23.14
C ILE A 194 6.48 -6.32 24.31
N PRO A 195 7.11 -7.48 24.59
CA PRO A 195 6.63 -8.41 25.60
C PRO A 195 6.48 -7.74 26.96
N GLN A 196 5.42 -8.12 27.71
CA GLN A 196 5.12 -7.61 29.06
C GLN A 196 4.81 -6.11 29.15
N ALA A 197 4.69 -5.39 28.02
CA ALA A 197 4.30 -4.00 28.01
C ALA A 197 2.92 -3.81 27.36
N GLU A 198 2.06 -3.02 28.01
CA GLU A 198 0.81 -2.53 27.45
C GLU A 198 1.09 -1.25 26.63
N LEU A 199 0.41 -1.07 25.50
CA LEU A 199 0.50 0.16 24.74
C LEU A 199 0.02 1.35 25.59
N ARG A 200 0.87 2.37 25.72
CA ARG A 200 0.60 3.60 26.47
C ARG A 200 1.13 4.79 25.71
N ALA A 201 0.32 5.32 24.80
CA ALA A 201 0.70 6.52 24.06
C ALA A 201 0.97 7.71 24.98
N GLN A 202 1.87 8.59 24.54
CA GLN A 202 2.24 9.81 25.26
C GLN A 202 1.21 10.95 25.09
N PHE A 203 0.02 10.63 24.59
CA PHE A 203 -1.12 11.55 24.40
C PHE A 203 -2.43 10.84 24.74
N ASP A 204 -3.52 11.60 24.83
CA ASP A 204 -4.85 11.01 25.11
C ASP A 204 -5.39 10.26 23.89
N MET A 205 -5.45 8.94 23.97
CA MET A 205 -5.97 8.05 22.93
C MET A 205 -7.49 7.86 22.98
N LYS A 206 -8.23 8.63 23.74
CA LYS A 206 -9.68 8.39 23.89
C LYS A 206 -10.49 8.77 22.67
N ASP A 207 -10.10 9.79 21.95
CA ASP A 207 -10.73 10.33 20.72
C ASP A 207 -12.25 10.08 20.60
N GLY A 208 -12.99 10.26 21.71
CA GLY A 208 -14.44 10.08 21.78
C GLY A 208 -14.92 8.63 21.99
N ALA A 209 -14.02 7.67 22.17
CA ALA A 209 -14.40 6.29 22.51
C ALA A 209 -14.99 6.18 23.93
N ALA A 210 -15.99 5.30 24.10
CA ALA A 210 -16.57 5.02 25.41
C ALA A 210 -15.60 4.31 26.35
N GLU A 211 -14.77 3.41 25.78
CA GLU A 211 -13.77 2.64 26.49
C GLU A 211 -12.36 2.98 25.99
N PRO A 212 -11.31 2.91 26.83
CA PRO A 212 -9.94 3.13 26.39
C PRO A 212 -9.47 1.98 25.49
N TYR A 213 -8.69 2.30 24.48
CA TYR A 213 -7.99 1.28 23.69
C TYR A 213 -6.97 0.54 24.55
N ARG A 214 -6.93 -0.76 24.43
CA ARG A 214 -5.97 -1.63 25.11
C ARG A 214 -5.31 -2.58 24.13
N GLU A 215 -3.99 -2.66 24.20
CA GLU A 215 -3.20 -3.62 23.44
C GLU A 215 -2.09 -4.19 24.33
N PHE A 216 -2.14 -5.49 24.57
CA PHE A 216 -1.15 -6.21 25.36
C PHE A 216 -0.87 -7.60 24.76
N PRO A 217 0.40 -7.95 24.50
CA PRO A 217 1.55 -7.04 24.49
C PRO A 217 1.42 -6.00 23.36
N ALA A 218 2.03 -4.84 23.56
CA ALA A 218 2.09 -3.81 22.53
C ALA A 218 2.91 -4.30 21.33
N LYS A 219 2.64 -3.72 20.13
CA LYS A 219 3.40 -3.97 18.91
C LYS A 219 4.16 -2.71 18.50
N ALA A 220 5.29 -2.88 17.81
CA ALA A 220 6.05 -1.78 17.25
C ALA A 220 5.22 -1.00 16.23
N THR A 221 5.38 0.33 16.18
CA THR A 221 4.69 1.18 15.20
C THR A 221 5.31 1.09 13.81
N GLY A 222 4.55 1.40 12.77
CA GLY A 222 4.99 1.33 11.37
C GLY A 222 6.25 2.14 11.05
N ASN A 223 6.53 3.21 11.81
CA ASN A 223 7.72 4.05 11.67
C ASN A 223 8.95 3.55 12.44
N ASN A 224 9.06 2.25 12.68
CA ASN A 224 10.19 1.61 13.37
C ASN A 224 10.37 2.05 14.83
N ARG A 225 9.28 2.35 15.54
CA ARG A 225 9.35 2.60 16.97
C ARG A 225 9.06 1.30 17.74
N PHE A 226 10.11 0.75 18.36
CA PHE A 226 10.11 -0.55 19.04
C PHE A 226 9.92 -0.41 20.57
N ASP A 227 9.03 0.49 20.99
CA ASP A 227 8.59 0.65 22.39
C ASP A 227 7.06 0.80 22.49
N ALA A 228 6.52 0.66 23.70
CA ALA A 228 5.08 0.70 23.94
C ALA A 228 4.52 2.12 24.18
N THR A 229 5.31 3.18 23.93
CA THR A 229 4.94 4.56 24.30
C THR A 229 5.02 5.52 23.10
N PRO A 230 4.30 5.26 21.99
CA PRO A 230 4.32 6.15 20.84
C PRO A 230 3.78 7.54 21.21
N ASN A 231 4.27 8.58 20.51
CA ASN A 231 3.74 9.93 20.60
C ASN A 231 2.78 10.24 19.43
N ILE A 232 2.16 11.41 19.45
CA ILE A 232 1.17 11.82 18.44
C ILE A 232 1.77 11.95 17.03
N THR A 233 3.09 12.15 16.89
CA THR A 233 3.78 12.26 15.59
C THR A 233 4.27 10.91 15.08
N ASP A 234 4.23 9.87 15.90
CA ASP A 234 4.48 8.51 15.45
C ASP A 234 3.29 7.97 14.64
N TRP A 235 3.51 6.89 13.91
CA TRP A 235 2.43 6.20 13.17
C TRP A 235 1.68 5.25 14.13
N TYR A 236 1.15 5.83 15.23
CA TYR A 236 0.57 5.09 16.35
C TYR A 236 -0.63 4.23 15.94
N GLU A 237 -1.31 4.56 14.86
CA GLU A 237 -2.44 3.81 14.29
C GLU A 237 -2.01 2.58 13.52
N THR A 238 -0.70 2.39 13.30
CA THR A 238 -0.16 1.28 12.53
C THR A 238 0.78 0.40 13.34
N VAL A 239 0.98 -0.82 12.87
CA VAL A 239 1.96 -1.78 13.38
C VAL A 239 2.93 -2.20 12.28
N LYS A 240 4.21 -2.34 12.64
CA LYS A 240 5.30 -2.73 11.73
C LYS A 240 5.19 -4.21 11.37
N LEU A 241 5.29 -4.52 10.08
CA LEU A 241 5.43 -5.89 9.59
C LEU A 241 6.87 -6.39 9.69
N ASN A 242 7.01 -7.64 10.07
CA ASN A 242 8.30 -8.29 10.27
C ASN A 242 8.68 -9.14 9.05
N TYR A 243 9.68 -8.68 8.33
CA TYR A 243 10.25 -9.38 7.16
C TYR A 243 11.48 -10.22 7.51
N GLY A 244 11.68 -10.59 8.78
CA GLY A 244 12.82 -11.39 9.22
C GLY A 244 14.09 -10.57 9.51
N VAL A 245 13.96 -9.26 9.80
CA VAL A 245 15.07 -8.38 10.20
C VAL A 245 14.98 -8.07 11.68
N ASP A 246 15.99 -8.43 12.46
CA ASP A 246 16.06 -8.12 13.89
C ASP A 246 16.63 -6.71 14.13
N TYR A 247 15.79 -5.70 13.98
CA TYR A 247 16.20 -4.29 14.15
C TYR A 247 16.69 -3.95 15.55
N GLN A 248 16.29 -4.70 16.58
CA GLN A 248 16.68 -4.42 17.96
C GLN A 248 18.05 -5.02 18.32
N ASN A 249 18.53 -5.98 17.53
CA ASN A 249 19.82 -6.64 17.73
C ASN A 249 20.75 -6.46 16.51
N GLY A 250 20.93 -5.21 16.10
CA GLY A 250 21.91 -4.84 15.07
C GLY A 250 21.44 -5.05 13.63
N GLY A 251 20.14 -5.28 13.38
CA GLY A 251 19.60 -5.43 12.03
C GLY A 251 19.99 -6.74 11.34
N THR A 252 20.21 -7.81 12.10
CA THR A 252 20.53 -9.12 11.53
C THR A 252 19.36 -9.66 10.71
N CYS A 253 19.66 -10.20 9.54
CA CYS A 253 18.69 -10.74 8.60
C CYS A 253 18.51 -12.25 8.77
N HIS A 254 17.27 -12.71 8.78
CA HIS A 254 16.86 -14.11 8.93
C HIS A 254 15.88 -14.48 7.80
N PHE A 255 16.42 -14.69 6.59
CA PHE A 255 15.63 -14.94 5.37
C PHE A 255 15.62 -16.42 4.95
N SER A 256 16.23 -17.31 5.74
CA SER A 256 16.24 -18.75 5.52
C SER A 256 15.89 -19.48 6.83
N PRO A 257 14.76 -20.22 6.89
CA PRO A 257 13.74 -20.34 5.82
C PRO A 257 13.07 -19.01 5.50
N THR A 258 12.39 -18.93 4.33
CA THR A 258 11.65 -17.73 3.91
C THR A 258 10.66 -17.30 5.00
N PRO A 259 10.68 -16.03 5.44
CA PRO A 259 9.74 -15.52 6.44
C PRO A 259 8.28 -15.67 6.01
N ASP A 260 7.41 -16.01 6.94
CA ASP A 260 5.98 -16.19 6.67
C ASP A 260 5.32 -14.91 6.10
N THR A 261 5.77 -13.75 6.55
CA THR A 261 5.32 -12.46 6.00
C THR A 261 5.56 -12.34 4.49
N TRP A 262 6.67 -12.87 3.98
CA TRP A 262 6.97 -12.81 2.54
C TRP A 262 5.93 -13.60 1.73
N ILE A 263 5.60 -14.79 2.21
CA ILE A 263 4.62 -15.68 1.55
C ILE A 263 3.25 -15.01 1.52
N LYS A 264 2.79 -14.48 2.65
CA LYS A 264 1.51 -13.77 2.76
C LYS A 264 1.45 -12.52 1.87
N MET A 265 2.54 -11.74 1.82
CA MET A 265 2.60 -10.55 0.97
C MET A 265 2.64 -10.89 -0.53
N LEU A 266 3.26 -12.01 -0.91
CA LEU A 266 3.19 -12.51 -2.28
C LEU A 266 1.75 -12.93 -2.65
N ASP A 267 1.04 -13.62 -1.76
CA ASP A 267 -0.36 -14.01 -1.98
C ASP A 267 -1.25 -12.78 -2.17
N ILE A 268 -1.04 -11.71 -1.38
CA ILE A 268 -1.75 -10.44 -1.51
C ILE A 268 -1.46 -9.78 -2.86
N LEU A 269 -0.20 -9.74 -3.30
CA LEU A 269 0.18 -9.19 -4.61
C LEU A 269 -0.49 -9.98 -5.75
N LEU A 270 -0.47 -11.31 -5.68
CA LEU A 270 -1.12 -12.17 -6.68
C LEU A 270 -2.64 -12.00 -6.67
N PHE A 271 -3.26 -11.86 -5.49
CA PHE A 271 -4.69 -11.59 -5.36
C PHE A 271 -5.09 -10.30 -6.10
N TRP A 272 -4.42 -9.17 -5.85
CA TRP A 272 -4.75 -7.92 -6.52
C TRP A 272 -4.38 -7.90 -7.99
N ALA A 273 -3.27 -8.53 -8.38
CA ALA A 273 -2.92 -8.73 -9.79
C ALA A 273 -4.01 -9.50 -10.54
N SER A 274 -4.65 -10.48 -9.89
CA SER A 274 -5.77 -11.24 -10.48
C SER A 274 -7.03 -10.39 -10.76
N LYS A 275 -7.12 -9.19 -10.14
CA LYS A 275 -8.20 -8.23 -10.40
C LYS A 275 -7.98 -7.38 -11.65
N ASN A 276 -7.01 -7.77 -12.48
CA ASN A 276 -6.69 -7.12 -13.75
C ASN A 276 -6.23 -5.67 -13.62
N ILE A 277 -5.53 -5.34 -12.54
CA ILE A 277 -4.79 -4.08 -12.43
C ILE A 277 -3.50 -4.15 -13.23
N ASP A 278 -2.92 -3.01 -13.57
CA ASP A 278 -1.70 -2.92 -14.39
C ASP A 278 -0.44 -2.61 -13.57
N GLY A 279 -0.58 -2.27 -12.30
CA GLY A 279 0.58 -2.00 -11.46
C GLY A 279 0.27 -1.70 -10.01
N PHE A 280 1.34 -1.74 -9.23
CA PHE A 280 1.38 -1.37 -7.82
C PHE A 280 2.27 -0.14 -7.62
N ARG A 281 1.81 0.83 -6.84
CA ARG A 281 2.67 1.78 -6.16
C ARG A 281 2.97 1.24 -4.77
N CYS A 282 4.22 0.90 -4.52
CA CYS A 282 4.68 0.26 -3.29
C CYS A 282 5.03 1.34 -2.27
N ASP A 283 4.16 1.48 -1.26
CA ASP A 283 4.29 2.45 -0.16
C ASP A 283 5.51 2.12 0.68
N MET A 284 6.31 3.15 1.03
CA MET A 284 7.49 3.02 1.90
C MET A 284 8.39 1.83 1.54
N ALA A 285 8.62 1.59 0.25
CA ALA A 285 9.33 0.41 -0.25
C ALA A 285 10.74 0.28 0.34
N GLU A 286 11.42 1.41 0.66
CA GLU A 286 12.75 1.43 1.29
C GLU A 286 12.77 0.90 2.74
N MET A 287 11.61 0.81 3.39
CA MET A 287 11.51 0.26 4.75
C MET A 287 11.29 -1.26 4.77
N VAL A 288 11.27 -1.89 3.61
CA VAL A 288 11.14 -3.35 3.41
C VAL A 288 12.45 -3.86 2.82
N PRO A 289 12.98 -5.01 3.27
CA PRO A 289 14.23 -5.55 2.75
C PRO A 289 14.20 -5.72 1.23
N VAL A 290 15.28 -5.30 0.56
CA VAL A 290 15.40 -5.43 -0.90
C VAL A 290 15.28 -6.88 -1.35
N GLU A 291 15.75 -7.82 -0.54
CA GLU A 291 15.70 -9.27 -0.80
C GLU A 291 14.25 -9.78 -0.91
N PHE A 292 13.30 -9.16 -0.19
CA PHE A 292 11.87 -9.47 -0.40
C PHE A 292 11.43 -9.09 -1.81
N TRP A 293 11.79 -7.90 -2.29
CA TRP A 293 11.43 -7.45 -3.63
C TRP A 293 12.07 -8.31 -4.72
N GLU A 294 13.36 -8.66 -4.56
CA GLU A 294 14.07 -9.57 -5.44
C GLU A 294 13.41 -10.96 -5.50
N TRP A 295 12.82 -11.40 -4.41
CA TRP A 295 12.14 -12.68 -4.32
C TRP A 295 10.70 -12.64 -4.85
N ALA A 296 9.93 -11.59 -4.50
CA ALA A 296 8.49 -11.52 -4.79
C ALA A 296 8.19 -11.08 -6.22
N ILE A 297 8.85 -10.02 -6.73
CA ILE A 297 8.56 -9.43 -8.05
C ILE A 297 8.69 -10.45 -9.19
N PRO A 298 9.75 -11.26 -9.28
CA PRO A 298 9.84 -12.28 -10.34
C PRO A 298 8.67 -13.28 -10.31
N GLN A 299 8.21 -13.69 -9.12
CA GLN A 299 7.11 -14.65 -8.98
C GLN A 299 5.77 -14.04 -9.42
N VAL A 300 5.51 -12.77 -9.10
CA VAL A 300 4.34 -12.06 -9.62
C VAL A 300 4.43 -11.92 -11.13
N LYS A 301 5.59 -11.54 -11.68
CA LYS A 301 5.79 -11.37 -13.12
C LYS A 301 5.78 -12.68 -13.91
N GLU A 302 6.03 -13.82 -13.28
CA GLU A 302 5.85 -15.13 -13.94
C GLU A 302 4.39 -15.36 -14.31
N VAL A 303 3.45 -14.88 -13.50
CA VAL A 303 1.99 -15.02 -13.73
C VAL A 303 1.42 -13.81 -14.49
N TYR A 304 1.91 -12.61 -14.15
CA TYR A 304 1.45 -11.33 -14.68
C TYR A 304 2.64 -10.52 -15.24
N PRO A 305 3.19 -10.87 -16.41
CA PRO A 305 4.46 -10.32 -16.92
C PRO A 305 4.45 -8.81 -17.14
N GLU A 306 3.29 -8.23 -17.45
CA GLU A 306 3.15 -6.81 -17.78
C GLU A 306 2.90 -5.92 -16.55
N ILE A 307 2.77 -6.51 -15.34
CA ILE A 307 2.46 -5.73 -14.15
C ILE A 307 3.63 -4.82 -13.75
N LEU A 308 3.32 -3.57 -13.45
CA LEU A 308 4.29 -2.55 -13.11
C LEU A 308 4.46 -2.46 -11.58
N PHE A 309 5.69 -2.27 -11.12
CA PHE A 309 5.99 -1.94 -9.72
C PHE A 309 6.65 -0.56 -9.66
N ILE A 310 6.14 0.33 -8.82
CA ILE A 310 6.65 1.70 -8.62
C ILE A 310 6.94 1.86 -7.14
N ALA A 311 8.22 2.00 -6.79
CA ALA A 311 8.64 2.14 -5.41
C ALA A 311 8.54 3.59 -4.93
N GLU A 312 8.02 3.80 -3.74
CA GLU A 312 8.22 5.04 -3.01
C GLU A 312 9.50 4.96 -2.20
N VAL A 313 10.45 5.87 -2.49
CA VAL A 313 11.77 5.91 -1.86
C VAL A 313 12.12 7.36 -1.55
N TYR A 314 12.40 7.68 -0.29
CA TYR A 314 12.77 9.03 0.15
C TYR A 314 14.28 9.22 0.24
N ASN A 315 15.03 8.16 0.56
CA ASN A 315 16.46 8.23 0.69
C ASN A 315 17.16 8.10 -0.67
N PRO A 316 17.82 9.17 -1.19
CA PRO A 316 18.49 9.07 -2.49
C PRO A 316 19.59 8.03 -2.56
N SER A 317 20.18 7.60 -1.45
CA SER A 317 21.19 6.54 -1.43
C SER A 317 20.61 5.17 -1.81
N GLU A 318 19.30 4.98 -1.57
CA GLU A 318 18.57 3.74 -1.89
C GLU A 318 18.10 3.69 -3.36
N TYR A 319 18.16 4.78 -4.12
CA TYR A 319 17.69 4.81 -5.51
C TYR A 319 18.40 3.79 -6.40
N ARG A 320 19.66 3.46 -6.10
CA ARG A 320 20.38 2.43 -6.86
C ARG A 320 19.79 1.05 -6.67
N LEU A 321 19.34 0.74 -5.45
CA LEU A 321 18.72 -0.55 -5.12
C LEU A 321 17.33 -0.65 -5.75
N SER A 322 16.52 0.41 -5.66
CA SER A 322 15.17 0.41 -6.22
C SER A 322 15.13 0.43 -7.74
N LEU A 323 16.05 1.14 -8.42
CA LEU A 323 16.08 1.26 -9.88
C LEU A 323 16.69 0.06 -10.60
N ILE A 324 17.44 -0.80 -9.90
CA ILE A 324 18.06 -1.98 -10.50
C ILE A 324 17.06 -3.15 -10.56
N HIS A 325 16.04 -3.15 -9.68
CA HIS A 325 15.16 -4.30 -9.47
C HIS A 325 13.68 -4.06 -9.87
N ILE A 326 13.36 -2.87 -10.38
CA ILE A 326 12.00 -2.52 -10.82
C ILE A 326 11.90 -2.44 -12.36
#